data_e04fcbea77a66eb73820719431b055aa
#
_entry.id   e04fcbea77a66eb73820719431b055aa
#
_cell.length_a   1.000
_cell.length_b   1.000
_cell.length_c   1.000
_cell.angle_alpha   90.00
_cell.angle_beta   90.00
_cell.angle_gamma   90.00
#
_symmetry.space_group_name_H-M   'P 1'
#
loop_
_entity.id
_entity.type
_entity.pdbx_description
1 polymer ?
#
loop_
_entity_poly.entity_id
_entity_poly.type
_entity_poly.pdbx_seq_one_letter_code
_entity_poly.pdbx_strand_id
1 'polypeptide(L)'
;MSFPPGTLIAMTMAIVIPLAVSEMAQLLKYENVIISRRVCMISSVLCMLWPWLEQLSEMLLDHPSGASPAAIKIATWFHTVKPHYLVPTVMAAALVGALGMFSRRQKVDGAMANAGGSLLAIVYLGVLPGFYLPIRLSHSAGMIVSILLMVKCADMGAYGVGRLMGRRKLIPWLSPGKTWEGFIGGIAAAGVVGALLTHFSPEFDWWQGTIAGLLLGICGQLGDLLESLLKRDAGVKDSGSVPGFGGVLDLLDSPLLAAPVAYWMLKLVHG
;
A
#
# COMPACT_ATOMS: atom_id res chain seq x y z
N MET A 1 -18.58 23.86 -1.82
CA MET A 1 -18.12 22.61 -2.49
C MET A 1 -17.70 21.63 -1.41
N SER A 2 -18.34 20.45 -1.34
CA SER A 2 -17.87 19.35 -0.50
C SER A 2 -16.76 18.62 -1.25
N PHE A 3 -15.66 18.31 -0.56
CA PHE A 3 -14.59 17.50 -1.15
C PHE A 3 -15.04 16.05 -1.36
N PRO A 4 -14.45 15.32 -2.34
CA PRO A 4 -14.75 13.91 -2.54
C PRO A 4 -14.55 13.08 -1.27
N PRO A 5 -15.31 11.98 -1.09
CA PRO A 5 -15.00 11.02 -0.04
C PRO A 5 -13.54 10.55 -0.15
N GLY A 6 -12.88 10.36 0.99
CA GLY A 6 -11.46 9.94 0.99
C GLY A 6 -10.43 11.07 0.95
N THR A 7 -10.83 12.34 0.88
CA THR A 7 -9.89 13.48 0.91
C THR A 7 -8.93 13.41 2.11
N LEU A 8 -9.42 13.05 3.30
CA LEU A 8 -8.57 12.91 4.49
C LEU A 8 -7.53 11.78 4.30
N ILE A 9 -7.95 10.64 3.74
CA ILE A 9 -7.03 9.52 3.44
C ILE A 9 -6.01 9.95 2.39
N ALA A 10 -6.45 10.63 1.32
CA ALA A 10 -5.56 11.13 0.28
C ALA A 10 -4.50 12.10 0.85
N MET A 11 -4.91 13.03 1.70
CA MET A 11 -4.00 13.99 2.34
C MET A 11 -3.01 13.31 3.30
N THR A 12 -3.48 12.40 4.16
CA THR A 12 -2.60 11.68 5.09
C THR A 12 -1.61 10.80 4.35
N MET A 13 -2.05 10.07 3.34
CA MET A 13 -1.17 9.22 2.52
C MET A 13 -0.20 10.05 1.67
N ALA A 14 -0.57 11.23 1.19
CA ALA A 14 0.33 12.13 0.48
C ALA A 14 1.51 12.61 1.36
N ILE A 15 1.38 12.57 2.68
CA ILE A 15 2.47 12.86 3.63
C ILE A 15 3.24 11.58 3.98
N VAL A 16 2.53 10.48 4.24
CA VAL A 16 3.11 9.22 4.72
C VAL A 16 3.93 8.52 3.64
N ILE A 17 3.45 8.48 2.39
CA ILE A 17 4.14 7.81 1.28
C ILE A 17 5.54 8.38 1.00
N PRO A 18 5.77 9.70 0.90
CA PRO A 18 7.12 10.25 0.75
C PRO A 18 8.08 9.85 1.87
N LEU A 19 7.61 9.75 3.11
CA LEU A 19 8.41 9.28 4.25
C LEU A 19 8.79 7.81 4.05
N ALA A 20 7.83 6.94 3.73
CA ALA A 20 8.08 5.54 3.44
C ALA A 20 9.04 5.35 2.24
N VAL A 21 8.90 6.13 1.17
CA VAL A 21 9.84 6.13 0.03
C VAL A 21 11.24 6.55 0.47
N SER A 22 11.38 7.50 1.39
CA SER A 22 12.70 7.89 1.88
C SER A 22 13.36 6.79 2.71
N GLU A 23 12.60 6.05 3.52
CA GLU A 23 13.09 4.87 4.26
C GLU A 23 13.46 3.74 3.30
N MET A 24 12.61 3.41 2.33
CA MET A 24 12.92 2.43 1.29
C MET A 24 14.19 2.79 0.51
N ALA A 25 14.39 4.07 0.17
CA ALA A 25 15.60 4.54 -0.51
C ALA A 25 16.86 4.40 0.36
N GLN A 26 16.73 4.44 1.69
CA GLN A 26 17.83 4.17 2.61
C GLN A 26 18.17 2.67 2.65
N LEU A 27 17.13 1.80 2.73
CA LEU A 27 17.33 0.35 2.68
C LEU A 27 18.03 -0.06 1.38
N LEU A 28 17.56 0.39 0.23
CA LEU A 28 18.16 0.09 -1.06
C LEU A 28 19.62 0.58 -1.18
N LYS A 29 19.95 1.68 -0.52
CA LYS A 29 21.31 2.22 -0.53
C LYS A 29 22.32 1.32 0.19
N TYR A 30 21.91 0.53 1.18
CA TYR A 30 22.80 -0.46 1.82
C TYR A 30 23.26 -1.52 0.84
N GLU A 31 22.42 -1.88 -0.13
CA GLU A 31 22.73 -2.82 -1.23
C GLU A 31 23.35 -2.14 -2.45
N ASN A 32 23.89 -0.93 -2.30
CA ASN A 32 24.43 -0.11 -3.40
C ASN A 32 23.40 0.23 -4.50
N VAL A 33 22.11 0.05 -4.24
CA VAL A 33 21.02 0.45 -5.15
C VAL A 33 20.66 1.91 -4.90
N ILE A 34 20.95 2.78 -5.85
CA ILE A 34 20.75 4.22 -5.74
C ILE A 34 19.54 4.64 -6.57
N ILE A 35 18.43 4.93 -5.89
CA ILE A 35 17.23 5.44 -6.53
C ILE A 35 17.09 6.96 -6.38
N SER A 36 16.38 7.59 -7.32
CA SER A 36 16.03 9.01 -7.21
C SER A 36 14.86 9.19 -6.25
N ARG A 37 15.13 9.59 -5.01
CA ARG A 37 14.09 9.82 -3.98
C ARG A 37 12.97 10.72 -4.50
N ARG A 38 13.31 11.85 -5.17
CA ARG A 38 12.32 12.81 -5.68
C ARG A 38 11.41 12.18 -6.75
N VAL A 39 12.00 11.47 -7.70
CA VAL A 39 11.23 10.80 -8.76
C VAL A 39 10.33 9.74 -8.16
N CYS A 40 10.85 8.87 -7.29
CA CYS A 40 10.05 7.83 -6.65
C CYS A 40 8.93 8.41 -5.76
N MET A 41 9.21 9.47 -4.97
CA MET A 41 8.19 10.15 -4.16
C MET A 41 7.05 10.71 -5.02
N ILE A 42 7.38 11.48 -6.06
CA ILE A 42 6.39 12.09 -6.96
C ILE A 42 5.59 10.99 -7.66
N SER A 43 6.25 10.00 -8.23
CA SER A 43 5.60 8.90 -8.95
C SER A 43 4.70 8.06 -8.04
N SER A 44 5.15 7.74 -6.82
CA SER A 44 4.33 6.99 -5.84
C SER A 44 3.10 7.76 -5.42
N VAL A 45 3.24 9.05 -5.12
CA VAL A 45 2.11 9.92 -4.76
C VAL A 45 1.13 10.07 -5.92
N LEU A 46 1.62 10.25 -7.14
CA LEU A 46 0.74 10.33 -8.33
C LEU A 46 0.00 9.02 -8.59
N CYS A 47 0.67 7.87 -8.51
CA CYS A 47 0.02 6.57 -8.67
C CYS A 47 -1.03 6.33 -7.58
N MET A 48 -0.74 6.72 -6.34
CA MET A 48 -1.65 6.54 -5.22
C MET A 48 -2.87 7.47 -5.31
N LEU A 49 -2.66 8.76 -5.62
CA LEU A 49 -3.73 9.76 -5.62
C LEU A 49 -4.65 9.69 -6.84
N TRP A 50 -4.28 8.94 -7.87
CA TRP A 50 -5.00 8.94 -9.13
C TRP A 50 -6.51 8.72 -9.02
N PRO A 51 -7.03 7.71 -8.28
CA PRO A 51 -8.47 7.48 -8.20
C PRO A 51 -9.21 8.66 -7.57
N TRP A 52 -8.57 9.34 -6.61
CA TRP A 52 -9.15 10.51 -5.97
C TRP A 52 -9.13 11.75 -6.89
N LEU A 53 -8.06 11.93 -7.66
CA LEU A 53 -7.95 13.01 -8.65
C LEU A 53 -8.97 12.86 -9.77
N GLU A 54 -9.24 11.63 -10.21
CA GLU A 54 -10.28 11.32 -11.19
C GLU A 54 -11.65 11.72 -10.65
N GLN A 55 -12.02 11.27 -9.46
CA GLN A 55 -13.28 11.63 -8.82
C GLN A 55 -13.41 13.14 -8.59
N LEU A 56 -12.34 13.80 -8.16
CA LEU A 56 -12.33 15.27 -8.03
C LEU A 56 -12.57 15.96 -9.38
N SER A 57 -11.98 15.43 -10.46
CA SER A 57 -12.17 15.98 -11.80
C SER A 57 -13.62 15.85 -12.30
N GLU A 58 -14.27 14.71 -12.05
CA GLU A 58 -15.68 14.49 -12.36
C GLU A 58 -16.56 15.48 -11.61
N MET A 59 -16.37 15.65 -10.30
CA MET A 59 -17.14 16.61 -9.49
C MET A 59 -16.96 18.06 -9.97
N LEU A 60 -15.77 18.44 -10.41
CA LEU A 60 -15.50 19.78 -10.93
C LEU A 60 -16.15 20.02 -12.30
N LEU A 61 -16.25 18.99 -13.14
CA LEU A 61 -16.88 19.08 -14.44
C LEU A 61 -18.41 19.08 -14.35
N ASP A 62 -18.98 18.34 -13.39
CA ASP A 62 -20.43 18.32 -13.14
C ASP A 62 -20.93 19.63 -12.53
N HIS A 63 -20.11 20.31 -11.73
CA HIS A 63 -20.47 21.55 -11.05
C HIS A 63 -19.41 22.65 -11.26
N PRO A 64 -19.30 23.20 -12.49
CA PRO A 64 -18.26 24.17 -12.82
C PRO A 64 -18.45 25.56 -12.17
N SER A 65 -19.63 25.80 -11.57
CA SER A 65 -19.95 27.07 -10.90
C SER A 65 -19.00 27.33 -9.71
N GLY A 66 -18.06 28.27 -9.90
CA GLY A 66 -17.06 28.65 -8.90
C GLY A 66 -15.65 28.06 -9.11
N ALA A 67 -15.45 27.21 -10.12
CA ALA A 67 -14.13 26.74 -10.48
C ALA A 67 -13.39 27.72 -11.41
N SER A 68 -12.09 27.89 -11.20
CA SER A 68 -11.29 28.72 -12.11
C SER A 68 -11.14 28.05 -13.50
N PRO A 69 -10.97 28.82 -14.59
CA PRO A 69 -10.75 28.25 -15.93
C PRO A 69 -9.55 27.28 -16.00
N ALA A 70 -8.53 27.51 -15.17
CA ALA A 70 -7.38 26.64 -15.07
C ALA A 70 -7.75 25.29 -14.41
N ALA A 71 -8.57 25.31 -13.34
CA ALA A 71 -9.05 24.10 -12.68
C ALA A 71 -9.91 23.26 -13.62
N ILE A 72 -10.77 23.88 -14.43
CA ILE A 72 -11.60 23.17 -15.41
C ILE A 72 -10.72 22.51 -16.48
N LYS A 73 -9.69 23.21 -17.01
CA LYS A 73 -8.75 22.61 -17.99
C LYS A 73 -8.02 21.43 -17.41
N ILE A 74 -7.54 21.51 -16.18
CA ILE A 74 -6.87 20.40 -15.48
C ILE A 74 -7.84 19.24 -15.29
N ALA A 75 -9.06 19.49 -14.83
CA ALA A 75 -10.09 18.48 -14.66
C ALA A 75 -10.44 17.79 -15.98
N THR A 76 -10.61 18.53 -17.08
CA THR A 76 -10.84 17.97 -18.42
C THR A 76 -9.68 17.08 -18.86
N TRP A 77 -8.43 17.47 -18.59
CA TRP A 77 -7.27 16.65 -18.90
C TRP A 77 -7.29 15.33 -18.11
N PHE A 78 -7.53 15.37 -16.79
CA PHE A 78 -7.64 14.16 -15.96
C PHE A 78 -8.77 13.25 -16.40
N HIS A 79 -9.92 13.79 -16.77
CA HIS A 79 -11.06 13.03 -17.31
C HIS A 79 -10.75 12.38 -18.67
N THR A 80 -9.95 13.03 -19.51
CA THR A 80 -9.57 12.52 -20.83
C THR A 80 -8.53 11.41 -20.74
N VAL A 81 -7.59 11.53 -19.78
CA VAL A 81 -6.56 10.51 -19.54
C VAL A 81 -7.12 9.42 -18.66
N LYS A 82 -7.63 8.35 -19.28
CA LYS A 82 -8.20 7.22 -18.53
C LYS A 82 -7.19 6.62 -17.55
N PRO A 83 -7.60 6.27 -16.31
CA PRO A 83 -6.70 5.88 -15.22
C PRO A 83 -5.81 4.67 -15.55
N HIS A 84 -6.32 3.72 -16.34
CA HIS A 84 -5.55 2.55 -16.73
C HIS A 84 -4.33 2.84 -17.62
N TYR A 85 -4.24 4.03 -18.21
CA TYR A 85 -3.04 4.45 -18.94
C TYR A 85 -2.07 5.26 -18.10
N LEU A 86 -2.54 5.95 -17.05
CA LEU A 86 -1.66 6.82 -16.28
C LEU A 86 -0.66 6.05 -15.44
N VAL A 87 -1.10 5.05 -14.68
CA VAL A 87 -0.20 4.28 -13.81
C VAL A 87 0.94 3.65 -14.62
N PRO A 88 0.69 2.93 -15.73
CA PRO A 88 1.75 2.44 -16.61
C PRO A 88 2.64 3.56 -17.19
N THR A 89 2.05 4.70 -17.53
CA THR A 89 2.81 5.85 -18.08
C THR A 89 3.74 6.47 -17.05
N VAL A 90 3.28 6.65 -15.80
CA VAL A 90 4.10 7.15 -14.69
C VAL A 90 5.23 6.16 -14.39
N MET A 91 4.93 4.87 -14.37
CA MET A 91 5.94 3.82 -14.17
C MET A 91 6.98 3.81 -15.29
N ALA A 92 6.55 3.91 -16.55
CA ALA A 92 7.45 3.98 -17.70
C ALA A 92 8.32 5.25 -17.66
N ALA A 93 7.74 6.41 -17.35
CA ALA A 93 8.48 7.66 -17.20
C ALA A 93 9.50 7.60 -16.05
N ALA A 94 9.14 6.99 -14.92
CA ALA A 94 10.05 6.78 -13.81
C ALA A 94 11.21 5.83 -14.17
N LEU A 95 10.92 4.76 -14.92
CA LEU A 95 11.93 3.83 -15.43
C LEU A 95 12.91 4.56 -16.38
N VAL A 96 12.39 5.30 -17.35
CA VAL A 96 13.23 6.10 -18.27
C VAL A 96 14.04 7.14 -17.51
N GLY A 97 13.45 7.80 -16.51
CA GLY A 97 14.15 8.74 -15.64
C GLY A 97 15.26 8.09 -14.81
N ALA A 98 15.02 6.89 -14.28
CA ALA A 98 16.04 6.11 -13.58
C ALA A 98 17.20 5.72 -14.50
N LEU A 99 16.89 5.20 -15.68
CA LEU A 99 17.92 4.87 -16.69
C LEU A 99 18.67 6.12 -17.19
N GLY A 100 17.98 7.25 -17.38
CA GLY A 100 18.58 8.51 -17.81
C GLY A 100 19.59 9.09 -16.82
N MET A 101 19.44 8.83 -15.51
CA MET A 101 20.44 9.22 -14.51
C MET A 101 21.78 8.50 -14.72
N PHE A 102 21.77 7.24 -15.16
CA PHE A 102 22.98 6.46 -15.43
C PHE A 102 23.67 6.93 -16.69
N SER A 103 22.90 7.27 -17.72
CA SER A 103 23.45 7.87 -18.95
C SER A 103 24.27 9.15 -18.67
N ARG A 104 23.77 10.00 -17.77
CA ARG A 104 24.50 11.23 -17.35
C ARG A 104 25.75 10.94 -16.53
N ARG A 105 25.79 9.83 -15.78
CA ARG A 105 26.94 9.45 -14.93
C ARG A 105 28.00 8.67 -15.71
N GLN A 106 27.75 8.29 -16.96
CA GLN A 106 28.62 7.46 -17.80
C GLN A 106 29.03 6.13 -17.13
N LYS A 107 28.19 5.59 -16.25
CA LYS A 107 28.37 4.33 -15.56
C LYS A 107 27.20 3.42 -15.87
N VAL A 108 27.49 2.18 -16.22
CA VAL A 108 26.49 1.17 -16.58
C VAL A 108 26.21 0.22 -15.41
N ASP A 109 27.18 0.13 -14.48
CA ASP A 109 27.10 -0.79 -13.35
C ASP A 109 25.95 -0.46 -12.42
N GLY A 110 25.11 -1.47 -12.14
CA GLY A 110 23.95 -1.33 -11.27
C GLY A 110 22.72 -0.66 -11.90
N ALA A 111 22.72 -0.34 -13.20
CA ALA A 111 21.61 0.32 -13.86
C ALA A 111 20.29 -0.48 -13.73
N MET A 112 20.33 -1.80 -13.94
CA MET A 112 19.16 -2.68 -13.78
C MET A 112 18.67 -2.75 -12.33
N ALA A 113 19.59 -2.88 -11.36
CA ALA A 113 19.25 -2.93 -9.95
C ALA A 113 18.59 -1.61 -9.49
N ASN A 114 19.11 -0.47 -9.92
CA ASN A 114 18.55 0.84 -9.59
C ASN A 114 17.18 1.09 -10.26
N ALA A 115 17.00 0.66 -11.49
CA ALA A 115 15.71 0.72 -12.17
C ALA A 115 14.70 -0.19 -11.48
N GLY A 116 15.09 -1.44 -11.16
CA GLY A 116 14.27 -2.38 -10.41
C GLY A 116 13.89 -1.86 -9.03
N GLY A 117 14.83 -1.31 -8.28
CA GLY A 117 14.58 -0.69 -6.97
C GLY A 117 13.64 0.52 -7.05
N SER A 118 13.76 1.33 -8.12
CA SER A 118 12.83 2.44 -8.34
C SER A 118 11.40 1.95 -8.63
N LEU A 119 11.25 0.94 -9.48
CA LEU A 119 9.94 0.33 -9.77
C LEU A 119 9.35 -0.35 -8.55
N LEU A 120 10.17 -1.09 -7.78
CA LEU A 120 9.74 -1.69 -6.51
C LEU A 120 9.17 -0.62 -5.57
N ALA A 121 9.87 0.48 -5.36
CA ALA A 121 9.41 1.57 -4.50
C ALA A 121 8.08 2.17 -4.98
N ILE A 122 7.92 2.38 -6.29
CA ILE A 122 6.69 2.96 -6.87
C ILE A 122 5.52 1.99 -6.77
N VAL A 123 5.72 0.71 -7.09
CA VAL A 123 4.65 -0.30 -7.01
C VAL A 123 4.26 -0.52 -5.56
N TYR A 124 5.23 -0.76 -4.70
CA TYR A 124 4.99 -1.11 -3.29
C TYR A 124 4.37 0.05 -2.50
N LEU A 125 4.86 1.28 -2.69
CA LEU A 125 4.44 2.45 -1.93
C LEU A 125 3.51 3.41 -2.67
N GLY A 126 3.29 3.21 -3.97
CA GLY A 126 2.38 4.03 -4.77
C GLY A 126 1.15 3.26 -5.22
N VAL A 127 1.37 2.15 -5.95
CA VAL A 127 0.25 1.41 -6.56
C VAL A 127 -0.54 0.63 -5.51
N LEU A 128 0.11 -0.12 -4.61
CA LEU A 128 -0.59 -0.94 -3.62
C LEU A 128 -1.48 -0.12 -2.69
N PRO A 129 -1.00 0.93 -1.99
CA PRO A 129 -1.87 1.72 -1.12
C PRO A 129 -2.92 2.53 -1.89
N GLY A 130 -2.70 2.78 -3.19
CA GLY A 130 -3.66 3.44 -4.06
C GLY A 130 -5.02 2.76 -4.12
N PHE A 131 -5.09 1.44 -3.88
CA PHE A 131 -6.34 0.69 -3.83
C PHE A 131 -7.27 1.05 -2.66
N TYR A 132 -6.75 1.68 -1.59
CA TYR A 132 -7.62 2.16 -0.51
C TYR A 132 -8.52 3.33 -0.94
N LEU A 133 -8.09 4.14 -1.91
CA LEU A 133 -8.90 5.28 -2.36
C LEU A 133 -10.17 4.85 -3.10
N PRO A 134 -10.15 3.99 -4.14
CA PRO A 134 -11.38 3.51 -4.76
C PRO A 134 -12.29 2.75 -3.77
N ILE A 135 -11.75 2.02 -2.80
CA ILE A 135 -12.57 1.43 -1.73
C ILE A 135 -13.30 2.53 -0.97
N ARG A 136 -12.61 3.61 -0.58
CA ARG A 136 -13.22 4.73 0.16
C ARG A 136 -14.21 5.55 -0.68
N LEU A 137 -14.01 5.61 -1.98
CA LEU A 137 -14.93 6.30 -2.90
C LEU A 137 -16.25 5.54 -3.05
N SER A 138 -16.21 4.21 -3.05
CA SER A 138 -17.37 3.34 -3.24
C SER A 138 -18.04 2.89 -1.93
N HIS A 139 -17.32 2.91 -0.81
CA HIS A 139 -17.78 2.39 0.48
C HIS A 139 -17.56 3.39 1.63
N SER A 140 -18.17 3.12 2.77
CA SER A 140 -18.04 3.93 3.98
C SER A 140 -16.59 3.92 4.53
N ALA A 141 -16.25 4.92 5.36
CA ALA A 141 -14.97 4.93 6.08
C ALA A 141 -14.82 3.70 7.01
N GLY A 142 -15.94 3.19 7.52
CA GLY A 142 -15.98 1.98 8.33
C GLY A 142 -15.41 0.75 7.61
N MET A 143 -15.58 0.65 6.28
CA MET A 143 -15.01 -0.44 5.49
C MET A 143 -13.47 -0.44 5.54
N ILE A 144 -12.83 0.73 5.38
CA ILE A 144 -11.36 0.85 5.50
C ILE A 144 -10.92 0.41 6.91
N VAL A 145 -11.62 0.90 7.94
CA VAL A 145 -11.32 0.53 9.34
C VAL A 145 -11.47 -0.98 9.54
N SER A 146 -12.51 -1.59 8.98
CA SER A 146 -12.73 -3.05 9.05
C SER A 146 -11.59 -3.83 8.39
N ILE A 147 -11.13 -3.42 7.21
CA ILE A 147 -9.99 -4.03 6.52
C ILE A 147 -8.72 -3.94 7.39
N LEU A 148 -8.42 -2.75 7.90
CA LEU A 148 -7.24 -2.53 8.75
C LEU A 148 -7.31 -3.33 10.06
N LEU A 149 -8.50 -3.43 10.67
CA LEU A 149 -8.72 -4.23 11.88
C LEU A 149 -8.47 -5.71 11.61
N MET A 150 -9.00 -6.28 10.53
CA MET A 150 -8.75 -7.68 10.16
C MET A 150 -7.25 -7.95 10.01
N VAL A 151 -6.52 -7.09 9.29
CA VAL A 151 -5.07 -7.21 9.10
C VAL A 151 -4.31 -7.10 10.43
N LYS A 152 -4.61 -6.10 11.25
CA LYS A 152 -3.91 -5.94 12.54
C LYS A 152 -4.29 -7.00 13.57
N CYS A 153 -5.51 -7.53 13.53
CA CYS A 153 -5.87 -8.69 14.34
C CYS A 153 -5.17 -9.98 13.91
N ALA A 154 -4.84 -10.12 12.59
CA ALA A 154 -3.97 -11.20 12.15
C ALA A 154 -2.58 -11.11 12.78
N ASP A 155 -1.96 -9.92 12.79
CA ASP A 155 -0.64 -9.71 13.40
C ASP A 155 -0.66 -10.00 14.91
N MET A 156 -1.67 -9.48 15.62
CA MET A 156 -1.85 -9.72 17.06
C MET A 156 -2.12 -11.20 17.38
N GLY A 157 -2.97 -11.85 16.60
CA GLY A 157 -3.28 -13.28 16.73
C GLY A 157 -2.06 -14.15 16.46
N ALA A 158 -1.29 -13.82 15.41
CA ALA A 158 -0.05 -14.52 15.09
C ALA A 158 0.99 -14.41 16.21
N TYR A 159 1.14 -13.22 16.79
CA TYR A 159 2.03 -13.00 17.93
C TYR A 159 1.55 -13.78 19.17
N GLY A 160 0.26 -13.68 19.52
CA GLY A 160 -0.30 -14.34 20.70
C GLY A 160 -0.21 -15.85 20.63
N VAL A 161 -0.72 -16.46 19.54
CA VAL A 161 -0.68 -17.91 19.34
C VAL A 161 0.77 -18.41 19.18
N GLY A 162 1.59 -17.68 18.42
CA GLY A 162 3.00 -18.02 18.20
C GLY A 162 3.81 -18.03 19.49
N ARG A 163 3.52 -17.12 20.43
CA ARG A 163 4.18 -17.06 21.74
C ARG A 163 3.71 -18.17 22.69
N LEU A 164 2.40 -18.48 22.69
CA LEU A 164 1.82 -19.47 23.62
C LEU A 164 1.99 -20.91 23.15
N MET A 165 1.86 -21.16 21.83
CA MET A 165 1.77 -22.49 21.25
C MET A 165 2.80 -22.76 20.16
N GLY A 166 3.62 -21.76 19.77
CA GLY A 166 4.57 -21.88 18.66
C GLY A 166 5.66 -22.90 18.94
N ARG A 167 5.76 -23.91 18.07
CA ARG A 167 6.76 -24.98 18.14
C ARG A 167 7.62 -25.04 16.89
N ARG A 168 6.99 -24.84 15.71
CA ARG A 168 7.66 -24.96 14.39
C ARG A 168 7.93 -23.59 13.82
N LYS A 169 9.20 -23.26 13.57
CA LYS A 169 9.58 -22.00 12.95
C LYS A 169 9.06 -21.92 11.52
N LEU A 170 8.52 -20.76 11.12
CA LEU A 170 7.98 -20.52 9.78
C LEU A 170 9.14 -20.34 8.76
N ILE A 171 9.97 -19.32 8.95
CA ILE A 171 11.13 -18.99 8.10
C ILE A 171 12.27 -18.56 9.03
N PRO A 172 13.07 -19.50 9.57
CA PRO A 172 14.08 -19.23 10.61
C PRO A 172 15.14 -18.21 10.20
N TRP A 173 15.58 -18.25 8.95
CA TRP A 173 16.61 -17.37 8.41
C TRP A 173 16.14 -15.94 8.18
N LEU A 174 14.84 -15.73 7.95
CA LEU A 174 14.24 -14.42 7.68
C LEU A 174 13.70 -13.78 8.95
N SER A 175 12.84 -14.48 9.65
CA SER A 175 12.16 -14.03 10.87
C SER A 175 12.12 -15.15 11.92
N PRO A 176 13.15 -15.26 12.78
CA PRO A 176 13.27 -16.37 13.75
C PRO A 176 12.16 -16.38 14.81
N GLY A 177 11.43 -15.28 14.99
CA GLY A 177 10.29 -15.17 15.88
C GLY A 177 9.01 -15.82 15.38
N LYS A 178 8.80 -15.88 14.06
CA LYS A 178 7.55 -16.38 13.45
C LYS A 178 7.47 -17.92 13.47
N THR A 179 6.25 -18.43 13.74
CA THR A 179 5.95 -19.86 13.82
C THR A 179 4.76 -20.21 12.93
N TRP A 180 4.65 -21.46 12.48
CA TRP A 180 3.51 -21.94 11.70
C TRP A 180 2.20 -21.88 12.48
N GLU A 181 2.25 -22.23 13.79
CA GLU A 181 1.10 -22.14 14.69
C GLU A 181 0.62 -20.69 14.82
N GLY A 182 1.56 -19.75 14.95
CA GLY A 182 1.26 -18.33 14.95
C GLY A 182 0.66 -17.86 13.63
N PHE A 183 1.23 -18.28 12.50
CA PHE A 183 0.73 -17.94 11.17
C PHE A 183 -0.74 -18.35 11.00
N ILE A 184 -1.07 -19.61 11.32
CA ILE A 184 -2.44 -20.14 11.22
C ILE A 184 -3.36 -19.45 12.25
N GLY A 185 -2.88 -19.24 13.48
CA GLY A 185 -3.63 -18.56 14.53
C GLY A 185 -3.99 -17.11 14.18
N GLY A 186 -3.07 -16.40 13.52
CA GLY A 186 -3.32 -15.06 13.02
C GLY A 186 -4.39 -15.02 11.93
N ILE A 187 -4.30 -15.93 10.94
CA ILE A 187 -5.30 -16.06 9.88
C ILE A 187 -6.69 -16.36 10.50
N ALA A 188 -6.76 -17.30 11.42
CA ALA A 188 -8.00 -17.64 12.10
C ALA A 188 -8.57 -16.45 12.88
N ALA A 189 -7.73 -15.71 13.60
CA ALA A 189 -8.14 -14.50 14.32
C ALA A 189 -8.73 -13.43 13.38
N ALA A 190 -8.09 -13.19 12.22
CA ALA A 190 -8.63 -12.28 11.21
C ALA A 190 -9.97 -12.75 10.64
N GLY A 191 -10.14 -14.06 10.40
CA GLY A 191 -11.41 -14.65 9.97
C GLY A 191 -12.54 -14.44 10.96
N VAL A 192 -12.27 -14.67 12.26
CA VAL A 192 -13.24 -14.41 13.35
C VAL A 192 -13.60 -12.93 13.40
N VAL A 193 -12.62 -12.05 13.33
CA VAL A 193 -12.88 -10.59 13.33
C VAL A 193 -13.68 -10.19 12.09
N GLY A 194 -13.36 -10.74 10.91
CA GLY A 194 -14.14 -10.53 9.70
C GLY A 194 -15.61 -10.91 9.85
N ALA A 195 -15.90 -12.09 10.43
CA ALA A 195 -17.25 -12.50 10.71
C ALA A 195 -17.98 -11.56 11.69
N LEU A 196 -17.30 -11.11 12.75
CA LEU A 196 -17.88 -10.20 13.73
C LEU A 196 -18.18 -8.81 13.16
N LEU A 197 -17.33 -8.31 12.27
CA LEU A 197 -17.49 -6.98 11.65
C LEU A 197 -18.69 -6.90 10.71
N THR A 198 -19.18 -8.03 10.16
CA THR A 198 -20.40 -8.04 9.35
C THR A 198 -21.66 -7.68 10.16
N HIS A 199 -21.60 -7.83 11.48
CA HIS A 199 -22.69 -7.36 12.34
C HIS A 199 -22.92 -5.84 12.24
N PHE A 200 -21.86 -5.08 11.93
CA PHE A 200 -21.91 -3.62 11.73
C PHE A 200 -22.05 -3.20 10.27
N SER A 201 -22.06 -4.17 9.34
CA SER A 201 -22.15 -3.93 7.90
C SER A 201 -23.16 -4.94 7.30
N PRO A 202 -24.45 -4.65 7.38
CA PRO A 202 -25.52 -5.59 6.98
C PRO A 202 -25.52 -5.94 5.47
N GLU A 203 -24.68 -5.28 4.69
CA GLU A 203 -24.46 -5.56 3.26
C GLU A 203 -23.70 -6.88 3.02
N PHE A 204 -23.08 -7.46 4.08
CA PHE A 204 -22.25 -8.64 4.00
C PHE A 204 -22.74 -9.75 4.91
N ASP A 205 -22.77 -10.97 4.40
CA ASP A 205 -23.00 -12.17 5.18
C ASP A 205 -21.77 -12.50 6.05
N TRP A 206 -22.01 -13.16 7.19
CA TRP A 206 -20.94 -13.57 8.11
C TRP A 206 -19.87 -14.44 7.46
N TRP A 207 -20.23 -15.29 6.49
CA TRP A 207 -19.27 -16.14 5.77
C TRP A 207 -18.40 -15.32 4.80
N GLN A 208 -18.94 -14.26 4.19
CA GLN A 208 -18.19 -13.33 3.34
C GLN A 208 -17.15 -12.58 4.16
N GLY A 209 -17.55 -12.06 5.33
CA GLY A 209 -16.63 -11.44 6.28
C GLY A 209 -15.55 -12.39 6.78
N THR A 210 -15.91 -13.68 7.02
CA THR A 210 -14.93 -14.70 7.41
C THR A 210 -13.89 -14.93 6.30
N ILE A 211 -14.33 -15.14 5.06
CA ILE A 211 -13.43 -15.34 3.91
C ILE A 211 -12.55 -14.10 3.71
N ALA A 212 -13.13 -12.90 3.80
CA ALA A 212 -12.40 -11.66 3.73
C ALA A 212 -11.29 -11.59 4.78
N GLY A 213 -11.63 -11.86 6.04
CA GLY A 213 -10.66 -11.88 7.14
C GLY A 213 -9.54 -12.90 6.93
N LEU A 214 -9.86 -14.13 6.49
CA LEU A 214 -8.85 -15.16 6.21
C LEU A 214 -7.88 -14.70 5.11
N LEU A 215 -8.39 -14.18 3.99
CA LEU A 215 -7.55 -13.73 2.87
C LEU A 215 -6.72 -12.49 3.24
N LEU A 216 -7.32 -11.50 3.88
CA LEU A 216 -6.62 -10.30 4.33
C LEU A 216 -5.58 -10.61 5.41
N GLY A 217 -5.86 -11.58 6.29
CA GLY A 217 -4.91 -12.08 7.27
C GLY A 217 -3.68 -12.74 6.64
N ILE A 218 -3.88 -13.54 5.57
CA ILE A 218 -2.77 -14.11 4.78
C ILE A 218 -1.95 -12.97 4.15
N CYS A 219 -2.61 -12.04 3.46
CA CYS A 219 -1.94 -10.94 2.79
C CYS A 219 -1.16 -10.04 3.76
N GLY A 220 -1.72 -9.73 4.92
CA GLY A 220 -1.05 -8.95 5.95
C GLY A 220 0.23 -9.62 6.43
N GLN A 221 0.16 -10.92 6.78
CA GLN A 221 1.33 -11.65 7.22
C GLN A 221 2.41 -11.83 6.13
N LEU A 222 1.99 -11.95 4.86
CA LEU A 222 2.93 -11.95 3.73
C LEU A 222 3.58 -10.57 3.52
N GLY A 223 2.83 -9.48 3.76
CA GLY A 223 3.35 -8.11 3.72
C GLY A 223 4.48 -7.88 4.72
N ASP A 224 4.26 -8.26 5.98
CA ASP A 224 5.29 -8.20 7.03
C ASP A 224 6.50 -9.11 6.71
N LEU A 225 6.29 -10.29 6.10
CA LEU A 225 7.40 -11.12 5.63
C LEU A 225 8.19 -10.47 4.49
N LEU A 226 7.50 -9.82 3.55
CA LEU A 226 8.14 -9.10 2.45
C LEU A 226 8.99 -7.94 2.97
N GLU A 227 8.46 -7.15 3.90
CA GLU A 227 9.21 -6.07 4.53
C GLU A 227 10.41 -6.60 5.33
N SER A 228 10.22 -7.70 6.08
CA SER A 228 11.30 -8.40 6.77
C SER A 228 12.39 -8.83 5.80
N LEU A 229 12.04 -9.29 4.59
CA LEU A 229 13.01 -9.66 3.54
C LEU A 229 13.82 -8.45 3.10
N LEU A 230 13.16 -7.33 2.81
CA LEU A 230 13.84 -6.09 2.41
C LEU A 230 14.82 -5.58 3.48
N LYS A 231 14.43 -5.67 4.76
CA LYS A 231 15.31 -5.29 5.88
C LYS A 231 16.53 -6.21 6.02
N ARG A 232 16.34 -7.52 5.86
CA ARG A 232 17.46 -8.49 5.93
C ARG A 232 18.41 -8.37 4.77
N ASP A 233 17.89 -8.16 3.56
CA ASP A 233 18.68 -7.87 2.37
C ASP A 233 19.58 -6.63 2.62
N ALA A 234 19.02 -5.57 3.18
CA ALA A 234 19.76 -4.36 3.57
C ALA A 234 20.68 -4.54 4.81
N GLY A 235 20.78 -5.73 5.42
CA GLY A 235 21.59 -5.99 6.60
C GLY A 235 21.12 -5.31 7.89
N VAL A 236 19.87 -4.79 7.92
CA VAL A 236 19.31 -4.07 9.07
C VAL A 236 18.14 -4.85 9.69
N LYS A 237 17.73 -4.42 10.88
CA LYS A 237 16.57 -4.99 11.57
C LYS A 237 15.34 -4.07 11.50
N ASP A 238 15.56 -2.77 11.58
CA ASP A 238 14.51 -1.75 11.62
C ASP A 238 14.67 -0.81 10.42
N SER A 239 13.58 -0.39 9.80
CA SER A 239 13.60 0.41 8.57
C SER A 239 13.75 1.92 8.82
N GLY A 240 13.45 2.40 10.01
CA GLY A 240 13.33 3.82 10.31
C GLY A 240 14.18 4.34 11.42
N SER A 241 14.28 5.68 11.44
CA SER A 241 14.99 6.46 12.45
C SER A 241 14.06 7.04 13.53
N VAL A 242 12.79 6.63 13.60
CA VAL A 242 11.82 7.17 14.57
C VAL A 242 11.95 6.41 15.89
N PRO A 243 12.44 7.05 16.97
CA PRO A 243 12.62 6.39 18.26
C PRO A 243 11.28 5.86 18.80
N GLY A 244 11.20 4.55 19.07
CA GLY A 244 10.08 3.92 19.76
C GLY A 244 8.99 3.33 18.88
N PHE A 245 8.89 3.67 17.59
CA PHE A 245 7.84 3.16 16.70
C PHE A 245 8.36 2.35 15.50
N GLY A 246 9.68 2.21 15.32
CA GLY A 246 10.24 1.67 14.08
C GLY A 246 10.15 2.68 12.93
N GLY A 247 10.06 2.21 11.69
CA GLY A 247 9.88 3.06 10.52
C GLY A 247 8.41 3.26 10.16
N VAL A 248 8.15 4.25 9.30
CA VAL A 248 6.84 4.42 8.65
C VAL A 248 6.53 3.20 7.79
N LEU A 249 7.56 2.60 7.18
CA LEU A 249 7.45 1.38 6.39
C LEU A 249 6.94 0.21 7.23
N ASP A 250 7.42 0.06 8.48
CA ASP A 250 7.01 -0.97 9.44
C ASP A 250 5.52 -0.87 9.84
N LEU A 251 4.92 0.31 9.74
CA LEU A 251 3.48 0.50 10.00
C LEU A 251 2.61 0.13 8.80
N LEU A 252 3.16 0.25 7.60
CA LEU A 252 2.43 0.06 6.35
C LEU A 252 2.57 -1.36 5.78
N ASP A 253 3.56 -2.12 6.18
CA ASP A 253 3.95 -3.43 5.62
C ASP A 253 2.77 -4.39 5.38
N SER A 254 2.02 -4.70 6.44
CA SER A 254 0.88 -5.60 6.40
C SER A 254 -0.32 -5.03 5.61
N PRO A 255 -0.75 -3.76 5.79
CA PRO A 255 -1.82 -3.15 5.02
C PRO A 255 -1.56 -3.03 3.51
N LEU A 256 -0.30 -2.85 3.08
CA LEU A 256 0.00 -2.59 1.66
C LEU A 256 -0.43 -3.74 0.75
N LEU A 257 -0.09 -5.00 1.09
CA LEU A 257 -0.49 -6.16 0.30
C LEU A 257 -1.98 -6.51 0.45
N ALA A 258 -2.61 -6.11 1.55
CA ALA A 258 -4.03 -6.34 1.77
C ALA A 258 -4.91 -5.43 0.89
N ALA A 259 -4.46 -4.24 0.53
CA ALA A 259 -5.25 -3.25 -0.20
C ALA A 259 -5.82 -3.73 -1.54
N PRO A 260 -5.02 -4.28 -2.49
CA PRO A 260 -5.55 -4.77 -3.77
C PRO A 260 -6.49 -5.95 -3.59
N VAL A 261 -6.20 -6.85 -2.64
CA VAL A 261 -7.05 -8.01 -2.37
C VAL A 261 -8.42 -7.56 -1.83
N ALA A 262 -8.42 -6.63 -0.86
CA ALA A 262 -9.65 -6.03 -0.36
C ALA A 262 -10.49 -5.38 -1.48
N TYR A 263 -9.85 -4.61 -2.35
CA TYR A 263 -10.53 -3.96 -3.48
C TYR A 263 -11.20 -4.97 -4.42
N TRP A 264 -10.47 -5.99 -4.85
CA TRP A 264 -11.02 -6.98 -5.76
C TRP A 264 -12.10 -7.84 -5.11
N MET A 265 -11.96 -8.18 -3.83
CA MET A 265 -13.02 -8.88 -3.10
C MET A 265 -14.31 -8.07 -3.04
N LEU A 266 -14.23 -6.79 -2.67
CA LEU A 266 -15.38 -5.90 -2.62
C LEU A 266 -16.04 -5.76 -4.00
N LYS A 267 -15.23 -5.67 -5.06
CA LYS A 267 -15.73 -5.60 -6.43
C LYS A 267 -16.41 -6.89 -6.88
N LEU A 268 -15.95 -8.06 -6.43
CA LEU A 268 -16.59 -9.34 -6.77
C LEU A 268 -17.91 -9.56 -6.03
N VAL A 269 -18.09 -8.95 -4.86
CA VAL A 269 -19.33 -9.08 -4.09
C VAL A 269 -20.40 -8.09 -4.54
N HIS A 270 -20.01 -6.89 -5.00
CA HIS A 270 -20.95 -5.80 -5.34
C HIS A 270 -20.99 -5.45 -6.84
N GLY A 271 -20.10 -5.98 -7.64
CA GLY A 271 -20.07 -5.79 -9.10
C GLY A 271 -20.71 -6.94 -9.82
#